data_0a284ba543ff5daa4bdaafe28fad1332
#
_entry.id   0a284ba543ff5daa4bdaafe28fad1332
#
_cell.length_a   1.000
_cell.length_b   1.000
_cell.length_c   1.000
_cell.angle_alpha   90.00
_cell.angle_beta   90.00
_cell.angle_gamma   90.00
#
_symmetry.space_group_name_H-M   'P 1'
#
loop_
_entity.id
_entity.type
_entity.pdbx_description
1 polymer ?
#
loop_
_entity_poly.entity_id
_entity_poly.type
_entity_poly.pdbx_seq_one_letter_code
_entity_poly.pdbx_strand_id
1 'polypeptide(L)'
;MKRVLIIFFLIFFTNINSQSILNDRAKWFISDRFGMFIHWGLYSGAEGKWKGEKVRYDNDYAEWIQYRNQIEKNEYLNLSKRFDWEKIDPEQWVLLAKKAGMKYITITAKHHDGFALWNSDSSEYNIYNYSNPKRDIIKELSEACKKHGIKLGFYYSHWTDWEHPYSWDNSKEVYWLDNKKYDIYWQDKVIPQMKELLSNYGEISLIWFDMWLNHDETIVTKEQLFQLKKLIRDMQPNCLINSRLGLSIEEDSDIDFRTLGDNQLGKYKFNYPWQTPATVAHSWGYNSNENEWKSTTSILRSLIGNVSLNGNLMLNIGPTSNGSVPYEIIKRFNEIGNWLNYYGESVYDSGAFDLRNDLHDWGLTTYKKNNKGKHYVFLNIFDAQPGKVLKFTGITESPKKVNLLSKKSKINLEFNFNKAVISIEIPENLPDPYVNVIEMEFNTKPKVDLNLVSETKFGGRSFNYLNSINNKNKNLLNQSERYGSIPPNIEIKDSLTLKWKIFV
;
A
#
# COMPACT_ATOMS: atom_id res chain seq x y z
N MET A 1 -53.74 22.52 40.65
CA MET A 1 -52.56 23.13 40.05
C MET A 1 -51.47 22.02 39.95
N LYS A 2 -51.32 21.42 38.78
CA LYS A 2 -50.27 20.44 38.51
C LYS A 2 -49.06 21.18 37.93
N ARG A 3 -47.93 21.15 38.66
CA ARG A 3 -46.65 21.69 38.14
C ARG A 3 -46.01 20.67 37.21
N VAL A 4 -45.84 21.03 35.94
CA VAL A 4 -45.09 20.27 34.96
C VAL A 4 -43.62 20.68 35.09
N LEU A 5 -42.76 19.71 35.44
CA LEU A 5 -41.32 19.90 35.52
C LEU A 5 -40.74 19.62 34.14
N ILE A 6 -40.28 20.65 33.44
CA ILE A 6 -39.57 20.51 32.15
C ILE A 6 -38.08 20.31 32.47
N ILE A 7 -37.59 19.08 32.25
CA ILE A 7 -36.16 18.74 32.36
C ILE A 7 -35.54 19.08 31.01
N PHE A 8 -34.71 20.11 30.97
CA PHE A 8 -33.84 20.40 29.83
C PHE A 8 -32.65 19.41 29.83
N PHE A 9 -32.63 18.47 28.89
CA PHE A 9 -31.45 17.70 28.58
C PHE A 9 -30.49 18.57 27.76
N LEU A 10 -29.45 19.10 28.39
CA LEU A 10 -28.31 19.70 27.72
C LEU A 10 -27.48 18.54 27.12
N ILE A 11 -27.66 18.29 25.83
CA ILE A 11 -26.78 17.40 25.06
C ILE A 11 -25.49 18.18 24.84
N PHE A 12 -24.47 17.88 25.63
CA PHE A 12 -23.11 18.26 25.34
C PHE A 12 -22.66 17.46 24.10
N PHE A 13 -22.63 18.11 22.94
CA PHE A 13 -21.83 17.63 21.80
C PHE A 13 -20.37 17.77 22.19
N THR A 14 -19.81 16.73 22.78
CA THR A 14 -18.36 16.57 22.80
C THR A 14 -17.92 16.40 21.34
N ASN A 15 -17.20 17.37 20.82
CA ASN A 15 -16.39 17.20 19.63
C ASN A 15 -15.39 16.09 19.95
N ILE A 16 -15.71 14.86 19.58
CA ILE A 16 -14.74 13.76 19.57
C ILE A 16 -13.76 14.13 18.45
N ASN A 17 -12.72 14.86 18.79
CA ASN A 17 -11.53 14.90 17.97
C ASN A 17 -11.06 13.45 17.85
N SER A 18 -11.29 12.84 16.71
CA SER A 18 -10.77 11.51 16.38
C SER A 18 -9.24 11.59 16.49
N GLN A 19 -8.74 11.20 17.67
CA GLN A 19 -7.30 11.12 17.91
C GLN A 19 -6.76 10.04 16.97
N SER A 20 -5.70 10.37 16.24
CA SER A 20 -5.06 9.42 15.34
C SER A 20 -4.64 8.19 16.13
N ILE A 21 -5.10 7.01 15.71
CA ILE A 21 -4.66 5.72 16.26
C ILE A 21 -3.30 5.43 15.64
N LEU A 22 -2.25 5.86 16.28
CA LEU A 22 -0.88 5.65 15.84
C LEU A 22 -0.04 5.10 16.99
N ASN A 23 0.37 3.86 16.86
CA ASN A 23 1.39 3.28 17.73
C ASN A 23 2.77 3.85 17.41
N ASP A 24 3.57 4.14 18.44
CA ASP A 24 4.93 4.71 18.26
C ASP A 24 5.81 3.84 17.36
N ARG A 25 5.65 2.52 17.41
CA ARG A 25 6.35 1.56 16.56
C ARG A 25 6.03 1.71 15.06
N ALA A 26 4.87 2.28 14.70
CA ALA A 26 4.48 2.51 13.31
C ALA A 26 4.98 3.85 12.73
N LYS A 27 5.70 4.68 13.49
CA LYS A 27 6.21 5.97 13.02
C LYS A 27 7.10 5.85 11.79
N TRP A 28 8.01 4.88 11.78
CA TRP A 28 8.88 4.64 10.64
C TRP A 28 8.09 4.27 9.37
N PHE A 29 7.01 3.50 9.53
CA PHE A 29 6.20 3.03 8.42
C PHE A 29 5.51 4.18 7.69
N ILE A 30 4.94 5.13 8.44
CA ILE A 30 4.33 6.33 7.85
C ILE A 30 5.35 7.34 7.32
N SER A 31 6.61 7.28 7.77
CA SER A 31 7.71 8.09 7.25
C SER A 31 8.26 7.52 5.94
N ASP A 32 8.43 6.22 5.86
CA ASP A 32 9.09 5.50 4.78
C ASP A 32 8.21 5.35 3.52
N ARG A 33 6.89 5.25 3.65
CA ARG A 33 5.86 5.29 2.60
C ARG A 33 5.95 4.25 1.49
N PHE A 34 7.13 3.71 1.16
CA PHE A 34 7.34 2.86 0.00
C PHE A 34 8.19 1.64 0.33
N GLY A 35 7.66 0.45 0.03
CA GLY A 35 8.30 -0.84 0.26
C GLY A 35 8.22 -1.79 -0.93
N MET A 36 9.04 -2.86 -0.88
CA MET A 36 9.03 -3.96 -1.83
C MET A 36 8.29 -5.16 -1.23
N PHE A 37 7.46 -5.80 -2.04
CA PHE A 37 6.95 -7.14 -1.78
C PHE A 37 7.70 -8.13 -2.67
N ILE A 38 8.00 -9.33 -2.18
CA ILE A 38 8.63 -10.40 -2.97
C ILE A 38 7.76 -11.64 -2.88
N HIS A 39 7.16 -12.03 -4.01
CA HIS A 39 6.51 -13.33 -4.16
C HIS A 39 7.44 -14.26 -4.89
N TRP A 40 8.08 -15.16 -4.13
CA TRP A 40 9.00 -16.15 -4.64
C TRP A 40 8.86 -17.46 -3.86
N GLY A 41 8.85 -18.57 -4.54
CA GLY A 41 8.64 -19.89 -3.97
C GLY A 41 8.61 -20.96 -5.07
N LEU A 42 8.15 -22.18 -4.77
CA LEU A 42 8.08 -23.28 -5.73
C LEU A 42 7.32 -22.92 -7.01
N TYR A 43 6.28 -22.09 -6.89
CA TYR A 43 5.50 -21.58 -8.03
C TYR A 43 6.35 -20.80 -9.05
N SER A 44 7.47 -20.21 -8.65
CA SER A 44 8.40 -19.56 -9.59
C SER A 44 8.98 -20.56 -10.58
N GLY A 45 9.12 -21.83 -10.18
CA GLY A 45 9.55 -22.92 -11.08
C GLY A 45 8.49 -23.36 -12.10
N ALA A 46 7.22 -23.04 -11.85
CA ALA A 46 6.14 -23.30 -12.81
C ALA A 46 6.00 -22.20 -13.87
N GLU A 47 6.48 -20.96 -13.58
CA GLU A 47 6.47 -19.82 -14.50
C GLU A 47 5.08 -19.48 -15.06
N GLY A 48 4.03 -19.70 -14.26
CA GLY A 48 2.65 -19.48 -14.68
C GLY A 48 2.12 -20.51 -15.69
N LYS A 49 2.74 -21.71 -15.78
CA LYS A 49 2.32 -22.79 -16.69
C LYS A 49 2.33 -24.14 -15.99
N TRP A 50 1.34 -24.97 -16.31
CA TRP A 50 1.29 -26.35 -15.85
C TRP A 50 0.85 -27.29 -16.96
N LYS A 51 1.69 -28.31 -17.28
CA LYS A 51 1.44 -29.28 -18.37
C LYS A 51 1.04 -28.64 -19.72
N GLY A 52 1.63 -27.47 -20.02
CA GLY A 52 1.33 -26.73 -21.25
C GLY A 52 0.19 -25.70 -21.14
N GLU A 53 -0.65 -25.79 -20.12
CA GLU A 53 -1.69 -24.83 -19.84
C GLU A 53 -1.14 -23.61 -19.11
N LYS A 54 -1.56 -22.42 -19.56
CA LYS A 54 -1.21 -21.13 -18.95
C LYS A 54 -2.16 -20.81 -17.83
N VAL A 55 -1.67 -20.09 -16.80
CA VAL A 55 -2.52 -19.41 -15.83
C VAL A 55 -3.46 -18.46 -16.58
N ARG A 56 -4.76 -18.51 -16.24
CA ARG A 56 -5.79 -17.69 -16.86
C ARG A 56 -5.75 -16.27 -16.28
N TYR A 57 -6.04 -15.28 -17.14
CA TYR A 57 -6.00 -13.87 -16.70
C TYR A 57 -7.11 -13.50 -15.71
N ASP A 58 -8.27 -14.12 -15.79
CA ASP A 58 -9.43 -13.77 -14.97
C ASP A 58 -9.36 -14.41 -13.58
N ASN A 59 -8.62 -13.75 -12.66
CA ASN A 59 -8.44 -14.13 -11.26
C ASN A 59 -7.49 -15.31 -10.97
N ASP A 60 -6.70 -15.75 -11.93
CA ASP A 60 -5.68 -16.78 -11.71
C ASP A 60 -4.29 -16.15 -11.64
N TYR A 61 -3.63 -16.28 -10.51
CA TYR A 61 -2.28 -15.82 -10.26
C TYR A 61 -1.28 -16.98 -10.30
N ALA A 62 -0.04 -16.72 -10.72
CA ALA A 62 0.98 -17.76 -10.86
C ALA A 62 1.31 -18.47 -9.54
N GLU A 63 1.26 -17.78 -8.42
CA GLU A 63 1.49 -18.35 -7.08
C GLU A 63 0.34 -19.26 -6.60
N TRP A 64 -0.83 -19.20 -7.24
CA TRP A 64 -1.96 -20.08 -6.96
C TRP A 64 -1.98 -21.36 -7.82
N ILE A 65 -0.95 -21.59 -8.62
CA ILE A 65 -0.92 -22.65 -9.64
C ILE A 65 -1.12 -24.04 -9.04
N GLN A 66 -0.59 -24.32 -7.85
CA GLN A 66 -0.78 -25.59 -7.17
C GLN A 66 -2.26 -25.86 -6.91
N TYR A 67 -2.95 -24.89 -6.31
CA TYR A 67 -4.36 -25.01 -5.96
C TYR A 67 -5.25 -25.06 -7.20
N ARG A 68 -5.05 -24.17 -8.16
CA ARG A 68 -5.88 -24.06 -9.37
C ARG A 68 -5.79 -25.30 -10.27
N ASN A 69 -4.64 -25.94 -10.30
CA ASN A 69 -4.43 -27.16 -11.12
C ASN A 69 -4.47 -28.44 -10.28
N GLN A 70 -4.84 -28.37 -9.00
CA GLN A 70 -4.92 -29.51 -8.09
C GLN A 70 -3.65 -30.37 -8.14
N ILE A 71 -2.47 -29.72 -8.08
CA ILE A 71 -1.18 -30.38 -8.23
C ILE A 71 -0.84 -31.11 -6.94
N GLU A 72 -0.62 -32.42 -7.07
CA GLU A 72 -0.19 -33.26 -5.94
C GLU A 72 1.11 -32.75 -5.31
N LYS A 73 1.24 -32.83 -3.97
CA LYS A 73 2.37 -32.31 -3.22
C LYS A 73 3.73 -32.76 -3.79
N ASN A 74 3.92 -34.04 -4.06
CA ASN A 74 5.18 -34.56 -4.55
C ASN A 74 5.48 -34.12 -5.99
N GLU A 75 4.45 -33.95 -6.82
CA GLU A 75 4.59 -33.41 -8.17
C GLU A 75 4.97 -31.92 -8.11
N TYR A 76 4.34 -31.16 -7.21
CA TYR A 76 4.66 -29.76 -7.01
C TYR A 76 6.08 -29.55 -6.46
N LEU A 77 6.55 -30.38 -5.53
CA LEU A 77 7.93 -30.36 -5.02
C LEU A 77 8.99 -30.57 -6.10
N ASN A 78 8.66 -31.31 -7.18
CA ASN A 78 9.59 -31.49 -8.29
C ASN A 78 9.93 -30.16 -9.02
N LEU A 79 9.13 -29.10 -8.80
CA LEU A 79 9.48 -27.76 -9.29
C LEU A 79 10.82 -27.28 -8.71
N SER A 80 11.21 -27.71 -7.50
CA SER A 80 12.52 -27.39 -6.92
C SER A 80 13.70 -27.78 -7.81
N LYS A 81 13.56 -28.80 -8.64
CA LYS A 81 14.56 -29.25 -9.61
C LYS A 81 14.74 -28.30 -10.80
N ARG A 82 13.83 -27.34 -10.99
CA ARG A 82 13.91 -26.31 -12.05
C ARG A 82 14.67 -25.07 -11.59
N PHE A 83 15.05 -25.02 -10.32
CA PHE A 83 15.77 -23.88 -9.75
C PHE A 83 17.26 -24.00 -10.05
N ASP A 84 17.84 -22.89 -10.45
CA ASP A 84 19.30 -22.76 -10.53
C ASP A 84 19.79 -22.16 -9.21
N TRP A 85 19.97 -23.03 -8.23
CA TRP A 85 20.27 -22.65 -6.85
C TRP A 85 21.56 -21.84 -6.71
N GLU A 86 22.53 -21.99 -7.62
CA GLU A 86 23.79 -21.24 -7.59
C GLU A 86 23.62 -19.78 -8.06
N LYS A 87 22.63 -19.51 -8.91
CA LYS A 87 22.37 -18.17 -9.44
C LYS A 87 21.47 -17.30 -8.56
N ILE A 88 20.73 -17.91 -7.63
CA ILE A 88 19.83 -17.16 -6.75
C ILE A 88 20.68 -16.32 -5.80
N ASP A 89 20.49 -15.00 -5.86
CA ASP A 89 21.18 -14.03 -5.02
C ASP A 89 20.19 -13.05 -4.40
N PRO A 90 19.71 -13.30 -3.15
CA PRO A 90 18.79 -12.42 -2.46
C PRO A 90 19.31 -10.99 -2.24
N GLU A 91 20.65 -10.79 -2.22
CA GLU A 91 21.24 -9.45 -2.11
C GLU A 91 20.86 -8.56 -3.31
N GLN A 92 20.72 -9.14 -4.52
CA GLN A 92 20.29 -8.37 -5.71
C GLN A 92 18.88 -7.81 -5.56
N TRP A 93 17.99 -8.53 -4.87
CA TRP A 93 16.64 -8.02 -4.57
C TRP A 93 16.70 -6.81 -3.62
N VAL A 94 17.58 -6.88 -2.61
CA VAL A 94 17.79 -5.77 -1.66
C VAL A 94 18.39 -4.56 -2.35
N LEU A 95 19.40 -4.76 -3.21
CA LEU A 95 20.01 -3.68 -3.99
C LEU A 95 19.01 -3.03 -4.96
N LEU A 96 18.15 -3.82 -5.58
CA LEU A 96 17.08 -3.30 -6.44
C LEU A 96 16.07 -2.46 -5.64
N ALA A 97 15.65 -2.94 -4.46
CA ALA A 97 14.76 -2.19 -3.57
C ALA A 97 15.39 -0.84 -3.16
N LYS A 98 16.65 -0.86 -2.71
CA LYS A 98 17.40 0.33 -2.34
C LYS A 98 17.51 1.30 -3.50
N LYS A 99 17.83 0.82 -4.70
CA LYS A 99 17.94 1.62 -5.92
C LYS A 99 16.61 2.23 -6.34
N ALA A 100 15.51 1.50 -6.12
CA ALA A 100 14.15 1.98 -6.35
C ALA A 100 13.67 3.02 -5.31
N GLY A 101 14.44 3.27 -4.25
CA GLY A 101 14.09 4.18 -3.16
C GLY A 101 13.20 3.54 -2.08
N MET A 102 12.96 2.23 -2.14
CA MET A 102 12.18 1.51 -1.15
C MET A 102 12.93 1.42 0.18
N LYS A 103 12.20 1.42 1.30
CA LYS A 103 12.76 1.51 2.66
C LYS A 103 12.63 0.21 3.45
N TYR A 104 11.78 -0.69 3.00
CA TYR A 104 11.55 -1.99 3.60
C TYR A 104 11.22 -3.03 2.53
N ILE A 105 11.45 -4.28 2.87
CA ILE A 105 11.13 -5.46 2.05
C ILE A 105 10.25 -6.38 2.87
N THR A 106 9.24 -6.97 2.23
CA THR A 106 8.46 -8.08 2.77
C THR A 106 8.54 -9.25 1.78
N ILE A 107 8.95 -10.44 2.23
CA ILE A 107 9.03 -11.64 1.39
C ILE A 107 8.00 -12.68 1.84
N THR A 108 7.43 -13.44 0.92
CA THR A 108 6.60 -14.60 1.22
C THR A 108 7.45 -15.71 1.86
N ALA A 109 7.71 -15.59 3.18
CA ALA A 109 8.47 -16.62 3.90
C ALA A 109 7.75 -17.98 3.81
N LYS A 110 6.42 -18.01 3.95
CA LYS A 110 5.56 -19.15 3.63
C LYS A 110 4.27 -18.64 2.98
N HIS A 111 4.02 -19.01 1.72
CA HIS A 111 2.75 -18.74 1.03
C HIS A 111 1.71 -19.82 1.35
N HIS A 112 0.55 -19.79 0.71
CA HIS A 112 -0.56 -20.75 0.91
C HIS A 112 -0.18 -22.19 0.56
N ASP A 113 0.84 -22.39 -0.30
CA ASP A 113 1.38 -23.71 -0.63
C ASP A 113 2.08 -24.42 0.55
N GLY A 114 2.28 -23.72 1.67
CA GLY A 114 2.87 -24.25 2.89
C GLY A 114 4.37 -24.45 2.84
N PHE A 115 5.06 -24.10 1.72
CA PHE A 115 6.49 -24.26 1.55
C PHE A 115 7.27 -23.16 2.26
N ALA A 116 8.09 -23.54 3.25
CA ALA A 116 8.91 -22.62 4.02
C ALA A 116 10.21 -22.25 3.28
N LEU A 117 10.48 -20.93 3.12
CA LEU A 117 11.71 -20.47 2.45
C LEU A 117 12.94 -20.39 3.39
N TRP A 118 12.89 -21.06 4.52
CA TRP A 118 13.97 -21.14 5.51
C TRP A 118 14.17 -22.58 6.00
N ASN A 119 15.26 -22.82 6.73
CA ASN A 119 15.50 -24.08 7.41
C ASN A 119 14.57 -24.19 8.64
N SER A 120 13.36 -24.69 8.42
CA SER A 120 12.36 -24.86 9.47
C SER A 120 12.56 -26.19 10.19
N ASP A 121 12.67 -26.16 11.51
CA ASP A 121 12.69 -27.35 12.36
C ASP A 121 11.29 -27.93 12.55
N SER A 122 10.26 -27.12 12.33
CA SER A 122 8.84 -27.49 12.54
C SER A 122 8.20 -28.13 11.30
N SER A 123 8.87 -28.17 10.15
CA SER A 123 8.34 -28.75 8.92
C SER A 123 9.44 -29.20 7.99
N GLU A 124 9.39 -30.46 7.56
CA GLU A 124 10.27 -30.99 6.51
C GLU A 124 10.01 -30.34 5.11
N TYR A 125 8.83 -29.69 4.95
CA TYR A 125 8.44 -29.03 3.71
C TYR A 125 9.02 -27.63 3.64
N ASN A 126 10.36 -27.59 3.46
CA ASN A 126 11.13 -26.35 3.47
C ASN A 126 12.23 -26.34 2.42
N ILE A 127 12.69 -25.14 2.06
CA ILE A 127 13.67 -24.92 1.00
C ILE A 127 15.03 -25.57 1.32
N TYR A 128 15.44 -25.63 2.59
CA TYR A 128 16.71 -26.21 2.97
C TYR A 128 16.80 -27.69 2.62
N ASN A 129 15.70 -28.43 2.77
CA ASN A 129 15.64 -29.84 2.44
C ASN A 129 15.59 -30.10 0.92
N TYR A 130 15.08 -29.16 0.13
CA TYR A 130 14.85 -29.33 -1.31
C TYR A 130 15.78 -28.51 -2.21
N SER A 131 16.70 -27.71 -1.66
CA SER A 131 17.74 -27.01 -2.41
C SER A 131 19.06 -27.80 -2.48
N ASN A 132 19.80 -27.62 -3.58
CA ASN A 132 21.12 -28.19 -3.73
C ASN A 132 22.04 -27.18 -4.44
N PRO A 133 23.05 -26.60 -3.73
CA PRO A 133 23.38 -26.82 -2.33
C PRO A 133 22.25 -26.40 -1.38
N LYS A 134 22.30 -26.91 -0.14
CA LYS A 134 21.31 -26.54 0.90
C LYS A 134 21.39 -25.06 1.23
N ARG A 135 20.23 -24.37 1.18
CA ARG A 135 20.15 -22.93 1.36
C ARG A 135 18.99 -22.54 2.28
N ASP A 136 19.21 -21.48 3.01
CA ASP A 136 18.19 -20.76 3.78
C ASP A 136 18.06 -19.34 3.19
N ILE A 137 17.07 -19.15 2.33
CA ILE A 137 16.91 -17.89 1.58
C ILE A 137 16.48 -16.75 2.51
N ILE A 138 15.73 -17.04 3.56
CA ILE A 138 15.35 -16.04 4.56
C ILE A 138 16.57 -15.52 5.32
N LYS A 139 17.51 -16.41 5.67
CA LYS A 139 18.78 -16.03 6.30
C LYS A 139 19.61 -15.12 5.39
N GLU A 140 19.82 -15.54 4.15
CA GLU A 140 20.59 -14.76 3.18
C GLU A 140 19.97 -13.38 2.93
N LEU A 141 18.64 -13.31 2.79
CA LEU A 141 17.94 -12.03 2.64
C LEU A 141 18.06 -11.16 3.88
N SER A 142 17.98 -11.74 5.10
CA SER A 142 18.09 -11.00 6.35
C SER A 142 19.49 -10.37 6.51
N GLU A 143 20.53 -11.12 6.19
CA GLU A 143 21.91 -10.64 6.19
C GLU A 143 22.12 -9.49 5.19
N ALA A 144 21.57 -9.64 3.97
CA ALA A 144 21.60 -8.60 2.94
C ALA A 144 20.81 -7.33 3.37
N CYS A 145 19.63 -7.48 3.93
CA CYS A 145 18.84 -6.37 4.44
C CYS A 145 19.59 -5.60 5.54
N LYS A 146 20.20 -6.31 6.50
CA LYS A 146 21.03 -5.74 7.54
C LYS A 146 22.23 -4.99 6.97
N LYS A 147 22.95 -5.59 6.03
CA LYS A 147 24.12 -5.01 5.33
C LYS A 147 23.77 -3.69 4.64
N HIS A 148 22.62 -3.60 4.00
CA HIS A 148 22.22 -2.45 3.19
C HIS A 148 21.31 -1.44 3.90
N GLY A 149 20.93 -1.70 5.17
CA GLY A 149 20.08 -0.83 5.96
C GLY A 149 18.62 -0.77 5.46
N ILE A 150 18.12 -1.88 4.94
CA ILE A 150 16.72 -2.06 4.51
C ILE A 150 15.99 -2.84 5.61
N LYS A 151 14.80 -2.37 6.01
CA LYS A 151 13.99 -3.06 7.00
C LYS A 151 13.39 -4.33 6.40
N LEU A 152 13.42 -5.43 7.18
CA LEU A 152 12.92 -6.73 6.76
C LEU A 152 11.58 -7.03 7.39
N GLY A 153 10.64 -7.53 6.61
CA GLY A 153 9.38 -8.11 7.03
C GLY A 153 9.12 -9.44 6.37
N PHE A 154 8.23 -10.21 6.96
CA PHE A 154 7.81 -11.50 6.44
C PHE A 154 6.31 -11.51 6.16
N TYR A 155 5.93 -11.99 4.98
CA TYR A 155 4.59 -12.49 4.74
C TYR A 155 4.52 -13.93 5.25
N TYR A 156 3.46 -14.24 5.97
CA TYR A 156 3.21 -15.58 6.48
C TYR A 156 1.73 -15.94 6.36
N SER A 157 1.43 -16.95 5.54
CA SER A 157 0.08 -17.51 5.45
C SER A 157 -0.20 -18.36 6.69
N HIS A 158 -0.95 -17.81 7.64
CA HIS A 158 -1.20 -18.43 8.93
C HIS A 158 -2.47 -19.30 8.96
N TRP A 159 -3.47 -18.98 8.15
CA TRP A 159 -4.77 -19.64 8.18
C TRP A 159 -4.96 -20.66 7.06
N THR A 160 -4.32 -20.44 5.91
CA THR A 160 -4.32 -21.31 4.73
C THR A 160 -2.97 -21.99 4.58
N ASP A 161 -2.99 -23.31 4.35
CA ASP A 161 -1.80 -24.12 4.07
C ASP A 161 -2.23 -25.35 3.29
N TRP A 162 -1.91 -25.41 2.01
CA TRP A 162 -2.36 -26.51 1.12
C TRP A 162 -1.59 -27.81 1.37
N GLU A 163 -0.50 -27.74 2.11
CA GLU A 163 0.31 -28.90 2.47
C GLU A 163 -0.21 -29.64 3.71
N HIS A 164 -0.72 -28.88 4.71
CA HIS A 164 -1.07 -29.47 6.00
C HIS A 164 -2.50 -30.03 6.00
N PRO A 165 -2.72 -31.31 6.40
CA PRO A 165 -4.02 -31.96 6.25
C PRO A 165 -5.14 -31.35 7.10
N TYR A 166 -4.81 -30.59 8.13
CA TYR A 166 -5.75 -29.99 9.07
C TYR A 166 -5.88 -28.47 8.93
N SER A 167 -5.16 -27.87 8.00
CA SER A 167 -5.34 -26.45 7.67
C SER A 167 -6.57 -26.23 6.79
N TRP A 168 -6.95 -24.98 6.62
CA TRP A 168 -7.88 -24.60 5.59
C TRP A 168 -7.15 -24.51 4.23
N ASP A 169 -7.74 -25.09 3.19
CA ASP A 169 -7.13 -25.22 1.85
C ASP A 169 -7.95 -24.60 0.73
N ASN A 170 -8.88 -23.70 1.04
CA ASN A 170 -9.81 -23.05 0.11
C ASN A 170 -10.81 -23.99 -0.60
N SER A 171 -10.63 -25.30 -0.55
CA SER A 171 -11.55 -26.29 -1.14
C SER A 171 -12.67 -26.71 -0.21
N LYS A 172 -12.52 -26.42 1.08
CA LYS A 172 -13.46 -26.82 2.12
C LYS A 172 -14.27 -25.64 2.61
N GLU A 173 -15.57 -25.82 2.76
CA GLU A 173 -16.39 -24.86 3.48
C GLU A 173 -16.00 -24.84 4.97
N VAL A 174 -15.97 -23.66 5.57
CA VAL A 174 -15.45 -23.46 6.93
C VAL A 174 -16.15 -24.34 7.97
N TYR A 175 -17.44 -24.57 7.83
CA TYR A 175 -18.25 -25.38 8.77
C TYR A 175 -18.01 -26.90 8.66
N TRP A 176 -17.29 -27.38 7.66
CA TRP A 176 -16.89 -28.79 7.53
C TRP A 176 -15.54 -29.06 8.23
N LEU A 177 -14.87 -28.03 8.69
CA LEU A 177 -13.60 -28.15 9.36
C LEU A 177 -13.79 -28.44 10.85
N ASP A 178 -12.97 -29.33 11.37
CA ASP A 178 -12.92 -29.66 12.80
C ASP A 178 -11.96 -28.69 13.50
N ASN A 179 -12.49 -27.82 14.37
CA ASN A 179 -11.70 -26.84 15.11
C ASN A 179 -10.56 -27.49 15.93
N LYS A 180 -10.76 -28.71 16.45
CA LYS A 180 -9.71 -29.42 17.19
C LYS A 180 -8.58 -29.85 16.27
N LYS A 181 -8.89 -30.31 15.07
CA LYS A 181 -7.87 -30.64 14.06
C LYS A 181 -7.15 -29.39 13.57
N TYR A 182 -7.90 -28.30 13.34
CA TYR A 182 -7.30 -27.04 12.97
C TYR A 182 -6.35 -26.50 14.05
N ASP A 183 -6.68 -26.70 15.34
CA ASP A 183 -5.78 -26.32 16.43
C ASP A 183 -4.48 -27.14 16.43
N ILE A 184 -4.50 -28.41 15.99
CA ILE A 184 -3.26 -29.18 15.77
C ILE A 184 -2.36 -28.48 14.75
N TYR A 185 -2.90 -28.08 13.59
CA TYR A 185 -2.15 -27.29 12.61
C TYR A 185 -1.56 -26.00 13.21
N TRP A 186 -2.38 -25.32 14.02
CA TRP A 186 -1.99 -24.06 14.63
C TRP A 186 -0.82 -24.24 15.62
N GLN A 187 -0.91 -25.23 16.51
CA GLN A 187 0.10 -25.47 17.54
C GLN A 187 1.36 -26.16 17.00
N ASP A 188 1.22 -27.03 16.00
CA ASP A 188 2.33 -27.84 15.49
C ASP A 188 3.10 -27.14 14.36
N LYS A 189 2.47 -26.21 13.64
CA LYS A 189 3.10 -25.51 12.51
C LYS A 189 3.13 -24.01 12.67
N VAL A 190 1.96 -23.33 12.87
CA VAL A 190 1.90 -21.86 12.86
C VAL A 190 2.72 -21.23 13.98
N ILE A 191 2.51 -21.66 15.21
CA ILE A 191 3.20 -21.11 16.38
C ILE A 191 4.71 -21.42 16.38
N PRO A 192 5.17 -22.66 16.12
CA PRO A 192 6.60 -22.95 16.04
C PRO A 192 7.30 -22.19 14.90
N GLN A 193 6.74 -22.20 13.71
CA GLN A 193 7.30 -21.47 12.57
C GLN A 193 7.40 -19.96 12.82
N MET A 194 6.39 -19.37 13.45
CA MET A 194 6.47 -17.95 13.84
C MET A 194 7.58 -17.70 14.85
N LYS A 195 7.79 -18.59 15.83
CA LYS A 195 8.94 -18.50 16.76
C LYS A 195 10.27 -18.56 16.02
N GLU A 196 10.42 -19.47 15.07
CA GLU A 196 11.63 -19.57 14.23
C GLU A 196 11.91 -18.25 13.51
N LEU A 197 10.91 -17.69 12.81
CA LEU A 197 11.04 -16.45 12.06
C LEU A 197 11.40 -15.26 12.95
N LEU A 198 10.85 -15.19 14.15
CA LEU A 198 11.11 -14.09 15.09
C LEU A 198 12.44 -14.22 15.85
N SER A 199 13.03 -15.43 15.93
CA SER A 199 14.25 -15.70 16.69
C SER A 199 15.51 -15.70 15.83
N ASN A 200 15.44 -16.21 14.58
CA ASN A 200 16.63 -16.66 13.86
C ASN A 200 17.18 -15.61 12.88
N TYR A 201 16.43 -14.55 12.57
CA TYR A 201 16.72 -13.63 11.46
C TYR A 201 16.93 -12.16 11.88
N GLY A 202 17.18 -11.94 13.19
CA GLY A 202 17.45 -10.61 13.74
C GLY A 202 16.18 -9.79 13.95
N GLU A 203 16.28 -8.49 13.77
CA GLU A 203 15.14 -7.58 13.96
C GLU A 203 14.18 -7.66 12.78
N ILE A 204 12.92 -7.99 13.05
CA ILE A 204 11.85 -8.07 12.07
C ILE A 204 10.94 -6.85 12.20
N SER A 205 10.88 -6.07 11.13
CA SER A 205 10.16 -4.80 11.15
C SER A 205 8.65 -4.95 11.02
N LEU A 206 8.19 -6.00 10.32
CA LEU A 206 6.75 -6.32 10.21
C LEU A 206 6.50 -7.79 9.88
N ILE A 207 5.37 -8.31 10.36
CA ILE A 207 4.76 -9.54 9.87
C ILE A 207 3.50 -9.17 9.10
N TRP A 208 3.43 -9.62 7.86
CA TRP A 208 2.32 -9.43 6.95
C TRP A 208 1.53 -10.73 6.83
N PHE A 209 0.36 -10.76 7.44
CA PHE A 209 -0.59 -11.87 7.35
C PHE A 209 -1.54 -11.68 6.17
N ASP A 210 -2.17 -12.77 5.74
CA ASP A 210 -3.02 -12.74 4.54
C ASP A 210 -4.36 -13.45 4.75
N MET A 211 -5.09 -13.01 5.73
CA MET A 211 -6.50 -13.40 5.90
C MET A 211 -7.38 -12.28 5.32
N TRP A 212 -8.18 -12.62 4.30
CA TRP A 212 -9.03 -11.66 3.58
C TRP A 212 -10.48 -11.65 4.05
N LEU A 213 -10.86 -12.61 4.90
CA LEU A 213 -12.15 -12.66 5.62
C LEU A 213 -11.95 -12.21 7.06
N ASN A 214 -13.03 -11.81 7.73
CA ASN A 214 -12.99 -11.57 9.16
C ASN A 214 -12.88 -12.91 9.91
N HIS A 215 -12.29 -12.91 11.12
CA HIS A 215 -12.10 -14.14 11.89
C HIS A 215 -13.41 -14.88 12.18
N ASP A 216 -14.53 -14.18 12.37
CA ASP A 216 -15.85 -14.76 12.63
C ASP A 216 -16.47 -15.45 11.39
N GLU A 217 -15.91 -15.23 10.20
CA GLU A 217 -16.25 -15.89 8.94
C GLU A 217 -15.30 -17.05 8.61
N THR A 218 -14.39 -17.42 9.54
CA THR A 218 -13.33 -18.42 9.31
C THR A 218 -13.31 -19.47 10.43
N ILE A 219 -12.45 -20.48 10.29
CA ILE A 219 -12.18 -21.47 11.34
C ILE A 219 -11.23 -20.93 12.42
N VAL A 220 -10.52 -19.86 12.16
CA VAL A 220 -9.52 -19.30 13.07
C VAL A 220 -10.21 -18.61 14.22
N THR A 221 -9.95 -19.05 15.43
CA THR A 221 -10.55 -18.46 16.63
C THR A 221 -9.84 -17.17 17.03
N LYS A 222 -10.55 -16.30 17.72
CA LYS A 222 -10.00 -15.05 18.25
C LYS A 222 -8.88 -15.30 19.25
N GLU A 223 -8.99 -16.37 20.04
CA GLU A 223 -7.97 -16.82 20.99
C GLU A 223 -6.67 -17.19 20.28
N GLN A 224 -6.74 -17.89 19.14
CA GLN A 224 -5.58 -18.23 18.32
C GLN A 224 -4.91 -16.97 17.77
N LEU A 225 -5.69 -16.00 17.28
CA LEU A 225 -5.15 -14.72 16.81
C LEU A 225 -4.47 -13.91 17.92
N PHE A 226 -5.07 -13.89 19.12
CA PHE A 226 -4.44 -13.24 20.28
C PHE A 226 -3.19 -13.98 20.73
N GLN A 227 -3.16 -15.31 20.69
CA GLN A 227 -1.96 -16.10 20.97
C GLN A 227 -0.81 -15.72 20.04
N LEU A 228 -1.09 -15.67 18.73
CA LEU A 228 -0.10 -15.33 17.71
C LEU A 228 0.39 -13.88 17.84
N LYS A 229 -0.54 -12.93 18.04
CA LYS A 229 -0.20 -11.54 18.30
C LYS A 229 0.67 -11.38 19.55
N LYS A 230 0.26 -12.03 20.65
CA LYS A 230 1.03 -12.00 21.89
C LYS A 230 2.44 -12.56 21.72
N LEU A 231 2.60 -13.65 21.00
CA LEU A 231 3.91 -14.23 20.68
C LEU A 231 4.81 -13.21 19.97
N ILE A 232 4.28 -12.51 18.96
CA ILE A 232 5.04 -11.49 18.23
C ILE A 232 5.44 -10.36 19.17
N ARG A 233 4.52 -9.87 20.01
CA ARG A 233 4.81 -8.77 20.94
C ARG A 233 5.84 -9.14 22.01
N ASP A 234 5.76 -10.37 22.53
CA ASP A 234 6.70 -10.85 23.55
C ASP A 234 8.12 -10.99 22.98
N MET A 235 8.25 -11.44 21.74
CA MET A 235 9.56 -11.69 21.12
C MET A 235 10.14 -10.46 20.42
N GLN A 236 9.31 -9.69 19.73
CA GLN A 236 9.70 -8.51 18.98
C GLN A 236 8.66 -7.38 19.13
N PRO A 237 8.69 -6.60 20.22
CA PRO A 237 7.66 -5.62 20.56
C PRO A 237 7.50 -4.50 19.53
N ASN A 238 8.53 -4.21 18.73
CA ASN A 238 8.52 -3.19 17.68
C ASN A 238 8.08 -3.71 16.30
N CYS A 239 7.88 -5.02 16.16
CA CYS A 239 7.42 -5.63 14.92
C CYS A 239 5.98 -5.21 14.60
N LEU A 240 5.71 -4.68 13.40
CA LEU A 240 4.37 -4.28 13.00
C LEU A 240 3.53 -5.49 12.57
N ILE A 241 2.24 -5.41 12.84
CA ILE A 241 1.24 -6.43 12.48
C ILE A 241 0.13 -5.77 11.66
N ASN A 242 -0.19 -6.33 10.50
CA ASN A 242 -1.26 -5.83 9.64
C ASN A 242 -2.65 -6.38 10.02
N SER A 243 -3.70 -5.72 9.56
CA SER A 243 -5.10 -6.11 9.81
C SER A 243 -5.49 -7.46 9.21
N ARG A 244 -4.73 -7.96 8.21
CA ARG A 244 -4.96 -9.30 7.65
C ARG A 244 -4.47 -10.43 8.55
N LEU A 245 -4.08 -10.14 9.79
CA LEU A 245 -4.04 -11.14 10.86
C LEU A 245 -5.45 -11.74 11.09
N GLY A 246 -6.50 -10.98 10.79
CA GLY A 246 -7.90 -11.33 11.04
C GLY A 246 -8.55 -10.49 12.14
N LEU A 247 -7.85 -9.45 12.58
CA LEU A 247 -8.31 -8.44 13.53
C LEU A 247 -8.18 -7.05 12.90
N SER A 248 -9.25 -6.29 12.90
CA SER A 248 -9.21 -4.89 12.44
C SER A 248 -8.58 -3.97 13.50
N ILE A 249 -8.12 -2.78 13.06
CA ILE A 249 -7.62 -1.75 14.01
C ILE A 249 -8.74 -1.25 14.94
N GLU A 250 -9.97 -1.27 14.47
CA GLU A 250 -11.15 -0.87 15.23
C GLU A 250 -11.47 -1.87 16.33
N GLU A 251 -11.21 -3.16 16.11
CA GLU A 251 -11.41 -4.21 17.11
C GLU A 251 -10.25 -4.32 18.09
N ASP A 252 -9.04 -4.05 17.62
CA ASP A 252 -7.82 -4.20 18.41
C ASP A 252 -6.81 -3.11 18.05
N SER A 253 -6.69 -2.11 18.91
CA SER A 253 -5.76 -0.98 18.73
C SER A 253 -4.28 -1.37 18.73
N ASP A 254 -3.93 -2.62 19.04
CA ASP A 254 -2.57 -3.15 18.97
C ASP A 254 -2.23 -3.68 17.55
N ILE A 255 -3.18 -3.71 16.62
CA ILE A 255 -2.92 -3.85 15.19
C ILE A 255 -2.37 -2.52 14.66
N ASP A 256 -1.28 -2.57 13.91
CA ASP A 256 -0.48 -1.39 13.58
C ASP A 256 -0.91 -0.69 12.29
N PHE A 257 -1.39 -1.43 11.31
CA PHE A 257 -1.84 -0.84 10.05
C PHE A 257 -2.90 -1.70 9.34
N ARG A 258 -3.78 -0.99 8.64
CA ARG A 258 -4.76 -1.62 7.77
C ARG A 258 -4.14 -1.98 6.42
N THR A 259 -4.36 -3.18 5.93
CA THR A 259 -4.07 -3.57 4.55
C THR A 259 -5.35 -3.47 3.72
N LEU A 260 -5.31 -2.72 2.64
CA LEU A 260 -6.41 -2.63 1.67
C LEU A 260 -6.46 -3.90 0.79
N GLY A 261 -7.48 -3.99 -0.06
CA GLY A 261 -7.55 -5.04 -1.09
C GLY A 261 -6.36 -4.97 -2.05
N ASP A 262 -6.08 -6.08 -2.70
CA ASP A 262 -4.98 -6.21 -3.66
C ASP A 262 -5.14 -5.22 -4.82
N ASN A 263 -4.08 -4.48 -5.10
CA ASN A 263 -4.08 -3.37 -6.08
C ASN A 263 -5.10 -2.25 -5.79
N GLN A 264 -5.75 -2.25 -4.64
CA GLN A 264 -6.72 -1.24 -4.25
C GLN A 264 -6.01 0.00 -3.70
N LEU A 265 -6.14 1.12 -4.41
CA LEU A 265 -5.66 2.41 -3.91
C LEU A 265 -6.62 2.99 -2.87
N GLY A 266 -6.07 3.82 -1.97
CA GLY A 266 -6.87 4.55 -1.00
C GLY A 266 -7.84 5.52 -1.65
N LYS A 267 -9.06 5.60 -1.12
CA LYS A 267 -10.08 6.58 -1.53
C LYS A 267 -10.25 7.70 -0.51
N TYR A 268 -9.90 7.44 0.73
CA TYR A 268 -10.12 8.34 1.86
C TYR A 268 -8.87 8.43 2.74
N LYS A 269 -8.76 9.54 3.47
CA LYS A 269 -7.78 9.70 4.54
C LYS A 269 -8.29 8.96 5.77
N PHE A 270 -7.57 7.91 6.18
CA PHE A 270 -7.81 7.23 7.45
C PHE A 270 -7.08 7.96 8.60
N ASN A 271 -7.56 7.74 9.82
CA ASN A 271 -6.93 8.24 11.05
C ASN A 271 -5.92 7.25 11.67
N TYR A 272 -5.58 6.20 10.94
CA TYR A 272 -4.61 5.15 11.28
C TYR A 272 -3.71 4.84 10.07
N PRO A 273 -2.55 4.21 10.29
CA PRO A 273 -1.68 3.76 9.20
C PRO A 273 -2.36 2.72 8.30
N TRP A 274 -2.09 2.80 7.00
CA TRP A 274 -2.63 1.85 6.04
C TRP A 274 -1.71 1.66 4.84
N GLN A 275 -1.91 0.57 4.11
CA GLN A 275 -1.07 0.16 3.00
C GLN A 275 -1.89 -0.44 1.86
N THR A 276 -1.48 -0.14 0.62
CA THR A 276 -1.86 -0.88 -0.58
C THR A 276 -0.74 -1.86 -0.94
N PRO A 277 -0.97 -3.17 -0.95
CA PRO A 277 -0.14 -4.11 -1.69
C PRO A 277 -0.51 -4.05 -3.16
N ALA A 278 0.49 -3.90 -4.03
CA ALA A 278 0.25 -3.76 -5.47
C ALA A 278 1.29 -4.53 -6.30
N THR A 279 0.87 -4.97 -7.49
CA THR A 279 1.73 -5.62 -8.48
C THR A 279 2.20 -4.62 -9.54
N VAL A 280 3.31 -4.91 -10.20
CA VAL A 280 3.76 -4.20 -11.42
C VAL A 280 3.07 -4.77 -12.66
N ALA A 281 2.75 -6.07 -12.61
CA ALA A 281 2.07 -6.85 -13.63
C ALA A 281 0.73 -7.36 -13.11
N HIS A 282 0.19 -8.42 -13.68
CA HIS A 282 -1.04 -9.06 -13.21
C HIS A 282 -0.76 -9.98 -12.01
N SER A 283 0.13 -10.94 -12.16
CA SER A 283 0.46 -11.94 -11.11
C SER A 283 1.39 -11.38 -10.03
N TRP A 284 1.31 -11.97 -8.82
CA TRP A 284 2.28 -11.73 -7.75
C TRP A 284 3.54 -12.56 -7.98
N GLY A 285 3.41 -13.88 -8.16
CA GLY A 285 4.50 -14.76 -8.56
C GLY A 285 4.88 -14.57 -10.02
N TYR A 286 6.09 -15.07 -10.39
CA TYR A 286 6.58 -14.98 -11.76
C TYR A 286 5.67 -15.69 -12.76
N ASN A 287 5.28 -14.98 -13.81
CA ASN A 287 4.54 -15.52 -14.95
C ASN A 287 5.26 -15.18 -16.26
N SER A 288 5.76 -16.19 -16.95
CA SER A 288 6.49 -16.01 -18.22
C SER A 288 5.60 -15.52 -19.37
N ASN A 289 4.27 -15.53 -19.20
CA ASN A 289 3.31 -15.03 -20.20
C ASN A 289 2.81 -13.62 -19.88
N GLU A 290 3.41 -12.95 -18.90
CA GLU A 290 3.02 -11.60 -18.52
C GLU A 290 3.33 -10.61 -19.65
N ASN A 291 2.34 -9.80 -20.01
CA ASN A 291 2.44 -8.81 -21.07
C ASN A 291 1.77 -7.47 -20.70
N GLU A 292 1.11 -7.40 -19.54
CA GLU A 292 0.42 -6.20 -19.05
C GLU A 292 1.19 -5.57 -17.88
N TRP A 293 2.07 -4.63 -18.22
CA TRP A 293 2.93 -3.98 -17.24
C TRP A 293 2.44 -2.54 -16.96
N LYS A 294 2.16 -2.23 -15.70
CA LYS A 294 1.87 -0.86 -15.28
C LYS A 294 3.03 0.06 -15.67
N SER A 295 2.74 1.25 -16.19
CA SER A 295 3.76 2.23 -16.53
C SER A 295 4.40 2.85 -15.28
N THR A 296 5.62 3.36 -15.40
CA THR A 296 6.29 4.14 -14.35
C THR A 296 5.44 5.30 -13.87
N THR A 297 4.81 6.02 -14.80
CA THR A 297 3.87 7.11 -14.46
C THR A 297 2.70 6.63 -13.62
N SER A 298 2.07 5.50 -13.98
CA SER A 298 0.95 4.92 -13.23
C SER A 298 1.38 4.53 -11.81
N ILE A 299 2.55 3.92 -11.64
CA ILE A 299 3.07 3.51 -10.34
C ILE A 299 3.39 4.73 -9.47
N LEU A 300 4.05 5.75 -10.03
CA LEU A 300 4.33 7.01 -9.30
C LEU A 300 3.05 7.72 -8.88
N ARG A 301 2.04 7.79 -9.76
CA ARG A 301 0.73 8.36 -9.41
C ARG A 301 0.04 7.57 -8.30
N SER A 302 0.17 6.24 -8.30
CA SER A 302 -0.36 5.38 -7.23
C SER A 302 0.35 5.61 -5.89
N LEU A 303 1.68 5.73 -5.90
CA LEU A 303 2.47 6.06 -4.70
C LEU A 303 2.07 7.42 -4.12
N ILE A 304 2.06 8.45 -4.96
CA ILE A 304 1.67 9.81 -4.56
C ILE A 304 0.22 9.83 -4.08
N GLY A 305 -0.67 9.10 -4.77
CA GLY A 305 -2.07 8.96 -4.38
C GLY A 305 -2.23 8.43 -2.96
N ASN A 306 -1.53 7.35 -2.63
CA ASN A 306 -1.56 6.79 -1.29
C ASN A 306 -0.96 7.77 -0.25
N VAL A 307 0.20 8.38 -0.56
CA VAL A 307 0.84 9.35 0.36
C VAL A 307 -0.05 10.56 0.61
N SER A 308 -0.76 11.06 -0.41
CA SER A 308 -1.70 12.18 -0.29
C SER A 308 -2.89 11.89 0.64
N LEU A 309 -3.08 10.62 0.99
CA LEU A 309 -4.12 10.12 1.90
C LEU A 309 -3.53 9.48 3.17
N ASN A 310 -2.24 9.72 3.47
CA ASN A 310 -1.46 9.13 4.57
C ASN A 310 -1.18 7.63 4.44
N GLY A 311 -1.29 7.05 3.26
CA GLY A 311 -1.05 5.64 3.03
C GLY A 311 0.36 5.30 2.58
N ASN A 312 0.63 3.99 2.53
CA ASN A 312 1.84 3.38 2.03
C ASN A 312 1.56 2.62 0.73
N LEU A 313 2.58 2.46 -0.09
CA LEU A 313 2.57 1.53 -1.22
C LEU A 313 3.63 0.46 -1.01
N MET A 314 3.24 -0.81 -1.11
CA MET A 314 4.16 -1.94 -1.15
C MET A 314 4.06 -2.58 -2.53
N LEU A 315 5.13 -2.47 -3.34
CA LEU A 315 5.12 -2.85 -4.75
C LEU A 315 5.85 -4.18 -4.95
N ASN A 316 5.18 -5.11 -5.61
CA ASN A 316 5.63 -6.49 -5.74
C ASN A 316 6.64 -6.71 -6.85
N ILE A 317 7.56 -7.66 -6.60
CA ILE A 317 8.33 -8.37 -7.60
C ILE A 317 8.03 -9.87 -7.54
N GLY A 318 8.00 -10.53 -8.70
CA GLY A 318 7.96 -11.99 -8.82
C GLY A 318 9.25 -12.48 -9.50
N PRO A 319 10.30 -12.85 -8.73
CA PRO A 319 11.51 -13.38 -9.32
C PRO A 319 11.30 -14.75 -9.97
N THR A 320 12.08 -15.05 -10.99
CA THR A 320 12.13 -16.35 -11.68
C THR A 320 12.73 -17.44 -10.78
N SER A 321 12.70 -18.69 -11.21
CA SER A 321 13.31 -19.82 -10.49
C SER A 321 14.83 -19.69 -10.27
N ASN A 322 15.53 -18.89 -11.06
CA ASN A 322 16.95 -18.58 -10.82
C ASN A 322 17.18 -17.27 -10.06
N GLY A 323 16.14 -16.70 -9.45
CA GLY A 323 16.20 -15.45 -8.67
C GLY A 323 16.25 -14.17 -9.47
N SER A 324 16.27 -14.22 -10.80
CA SER A 324 16.31 -13.02 -11.65
C SER A 324 14.96 -12.27 -11.61
N VAL A 325 15.03 -10.96 -11.58
CA VAL A 325 13.84 -10.10 -11.68
C VAL A 325 13.60 -9.74 -13.16
N PRO A 326 12.37 -9.82 -13.67
CA PRO A 326 12.05 -9.41 -15.04
C PRO A 326 12.55 -8.00 -15.39
N TYR A 327 13.08 -7.85 -16.61
CA TYR A 327 13.63 -6.58 -17.08
C TYR A 327 12.63 -5.43 -16.99
N GLU A 328 11.37 -5.69 -17.27
CA GLU A 328 10.27 -4.73 -17.20
C GLU A 328 10.09 -4.14 -15.79
N ILE A 329 10.30 -4.94 -14.75
CA ILE A 329 10.28 -4.49 -13.36
C ILE A 329 11.54 -3.70 -13.04
N ILE A 330 12.73 -4.22 -13.40
CA ILE A 330 14.02 -3.55 -13.15
C ILE A 330 14.02 -2.16 -13.78
N LYS A 331 13.55 -2.03 -15.02
CA LYS A 331 13.46 -0.74 -15.73
C LYS A 331 12.62 0.25 -14.93
N ARG A 332 11.40 -0.13 -14.55
CA ARG A 332 10.48 0.75 -13.81
C ARG A 332 11.02 1.14 -12.44
N PHE A 333 11.64 0.19 -11.73
CA PHE A 333 12.22 0.47 -10.42
C PHE A 333 13.40 1.44 -10.50
N ASN A 334 14.23 1.33 -11.52
CA ASN A 334 15.29 2.30 -11.80
C ASN A 334 14.72 3.69 -12.11
N GLU A 335 13.68 3.78 -12.91
CA GLU A 335 13.01 5.04 -13.25
C GLU A 335 12.34 5.68 -12.03
N ILE A 336 11.65 4.88 -11.19
CA ILE A 336 11.04 5.32 -9.92
C ILE A 336 12.12 5.81 -8.96
N GLY A 337 13.21 5.06 -8.78
CA GLY A 337 14.31 5.43 -7.91
C GLY A 337 14.99 6.72 -8.37
N ASN A 338 15.20 6.89 -9.67
CA ASN A 338 15.71 8.14 -10.22
C ASN A 338 14.76 9.31 -9.93
N TRP A 339 13.45 9.11 -10.04
CA TRP A 339 12.47 10.14 -9.71
C TRP A 339 12.53 10.48 -8.21
N LEU A 340 12.50 9.48 -7.33
CA LEU A 340 12.52 9.67 -5.87
C LEU A 340 13.80 10.33 -5.36
N ASN A 341 14.94 10.15 -6.03
CA ASN A 341 16.20 10.84 -5.67
C ASN A 341 16.09 12.36 -5.75
N TYR A 342 15.23 12.89 -6.63
CA TYR A 342 15.10 14.33 -6.84
C TYR A 342 13.80 14.91 -6.27
N TYR A 343 12.76 14.11 -6.19
CA TYR A 343 11.42 14.56 -5.83
C TYR A 343 10.86 13.86 -4.58
N GLY A 344 11.64 12.96 -3.98
CA GLY A 344 11.23 12.15 -2.83
C GLY A 344 10.84 12.95 -1.58
N GLU A 345 11.21 14.23 -1.48
CA GLU A 345 10.73 15.12 -0.41
C GLU A 345 9.20 15.24 -0.41
N SER A 346 8.53 15.07 -1.56
CA SER A 346 7.07 15.06 -1.66
C SER A 346 6.43 13.74 -1.20
N VAL A 347 7.25 12.70 -0.96
CA VAL A 347 6.84 11.34 -0.59
C VAL A 347 7.25 10.99 0.84
N TYR A 348 8.56 11.00 1.12
CA TYR A 348 9.09 10.59 2.42
C TYR A 348 8.87 11.65 3.49
N ASP A 349 8.48 11.22 4.70
CA ASP A 349 8.05 12.10 5.79
C ASP A 349 6.91 13.06 5.39
N SER A 350 6.29 12.81 4.25
CA SER A 350 5.15 13.55 3.74
C SER A 350 3.84 12.81 3.98
N GLY A 351 2.74 13.53 3.92
CA GLY A 351 1.42 12.94 4.10
C GLY A 351 0.31 13.82 3.53
N ALA A 352 -0.90 13.54 3.95
CA ALA A 352 -2.08 14.26 3.51
C ALA A 352 -2.00 15.75 3.87
N PHE A 353 -2.38 16.58 2.93
CA PHE A 353 -2.69 17.97 3.15
C PHE A 353 -4.21 18.15 3.26
N ASP A 354 -4.65 19.17 3.97
CA ASP A 354 -6.08 19.36 4.23
C ASP A 354 -6.85 19.87 2.99
N LEU A 355 -6.15 20.27 1.93
CA LEU A 355 -6.73 20.60 0.64
C LEU A 355 -7.33 19.35 -0.01
N ARG A 356 -8.54 19.47 -0.53
CA ARG A 356 -9.20 18.34 -1.18
C ARG A 356 -8.63 18.11 -2.56
N ASN A 357 -7.89 17.01 -2.72
CA ASN A 357 -7.25 16.62 -3.98
C ASN A 357 -8.26 16.31 -5.09
N ASP A 358 -9.45 15.86 -4.76
CA ASP A 358 -10.54 15.55 -5.68
C ASP A 358 -11.18 16.79 -6.33
N LEU A 359 -10.86 17.98 -5.84
CA LEU A 359 -11.30 19.25 -6.42
C LEU A 359 -10.35 19.75 -7.54
N HIS A 360 -9.22 19.08 -7.75
CA HIS A 360 -8.19 19.52 -8.70
C HIS A 360 -7.99 18.49 -9.80
N ASP A 361 -7.93 18.95 -11.04
CA ASP A 361 -7.72 18.09 -12.23
C ASP A 361 -6.25 17.99 -12.65
N TRP A 362 -5.38 18.78 -12.02
CA TRP A 362 -3.97 18.85 -12.38
C TRP A 362 -3.07 17.84 -11.66
N GLY A 363 -3.52 17.29 -10.51
CA GLY A 363 -2.73 16.35 -9.70
C GLY A 363 -3.12 16.33 -8.24
N LEU A 364 -2.18 15.99 -7.38
CA LEU A 364 -2.42 15.77 -5.94
C LEU A 364 -1.46 16.58 -5.08
N THR A 365 -1.91 16.91 -3.87
CA THR A 365 -1.09 17.62 -2.88
C THR A 365 -0.59 16.68 -1.79
N THR A 366 0.66 16.89 -1.36
CA THR A 366 1.22 16.30 -0.14
C THR A 366 1.80 17.40 0.74
N TYR A 367 1.97 17.11 2.02
CA TYR A 367 2.42 18.09 3.01
C TYR A 367 3.53 17.51 3.88
N LYS A 368 4.52 18.35 4.20
CA LYS A 368 5.63 18.03 5.10
C LYS A 368 5.97 19.21 6.00
N LYS A 369 6.24 18.93 7.28
CA LYS A 369 6.93 19.83 8.18
C LYS A 369 8.36 19.33 8.34
N ASN A 370 9.36 20.13 8.00
CA ASN A 370 10.74 19.72 8.14
C ASN A 370 11.26 19.91 9.58
N ASN A 371 12.45 19.37 9.88
CA ASN A 371 13.07 19.45 11.20
C ASN A 371 13.45 20.89 11.65
N LYS A 372 13.46 21.85 10.72
CA LYS A 372 13.67 23.28 10.99
C LYS A 372 12.38 24.05 11.23
N GLY A 373 11.25 23.35 11.32
CA GLY A 373 9.93 23.91 11.57
C GLY A 373 9.26 24.58 10.37
N LYS A 374 9.85 24.52 9.17
CA LYS A 374 9.25 25.03 7.94
C LYS A 374 8.20 24.07 7.41
N HIS A 375 7.19 24.62 6.78
CA HIS A 375 6.05 23.91 6.23
C HIS A 375 6.08 23.96 4.72
N TYR A 376 5.92 22.78 4.09
CA TYR A 376 5.91 22.61 2.65
C TYR A 376 4.62 21.96 2.19
N VAL A 377 4.02 22.53 1.16
CA VAL A 377 2.96 21.87 0.39
C VAL A 377 3.55 21.56 -0.98
N PHE A 378 3.51 20.31 -1.36
CA PHE A 378 3.95 19.85 -2.68
C PHE A 378 2.74 19.68 -3.59
N LEU A 379 2.80 20.29 -4.76
CA LEU A 379 1.85 20.06 -5.84
C LEU A 379 2.50 19.04 -6.79
N ASN A 380 2.00 17.80 -6.75
CA ASN A 380 2.46 16.74 -7.65
C ASN A 380 1.61 16.80 -8.92
N ILE A 381 2.18 17.34 -9.99
CA ILE A 381 1.46 17.66 -11.24
C ILE A 381 1.45 16.44 -12.14
N PHE A 382 0.28 15.86 -12.36
CA PHE A 382 0.09 14.66 -13.19
C PHE A 382 -0.13 14.98 -14.66
N ASP A 383 -0.70 16.15 -14.92
CA ASP A 383 -0.98 16.64 -16.27
C ASP A 383 -0.59 18.11 -16.35
N ALA A 384 0.70 18.33 -16.42
CA ALA A 384 1.26 19.67 -16.56
C ALA A 384 1.05 20.17 -17.98
N GLN A 385 0.70 21.46 -18.08
CA GLN A 385 0.55 22.16 -19.36
C GLN A 385 1.68 23.18 -19.50
N PRO A 386 2.75 22.87 -20.25
CA PRO A 386 3.86 23.79 -20.47
C PRO A 386 3.39 25.15 -21.00
N GLY A 387 3.99 26.23 -20.48
CA GLY A 387 3.65 27.61 -20.85
C GLY A 387 2.28 28.10 -20.41
N LYS A 388 1.55 27.35 -19.58
CA LYS A 388 0.24 27.76 -19.08
C LYS A 388 0.30 28.15 -17.60
N VAL A 389 -0.70 28.90 -17.15
CA VAL A 389 -0.85 29.30 -15.75
C VAL A 389 -1.70 28.25 -15.02
N LEU A 390 -1.10 27.60 -14.03
CA LEU A 390 -1.81 26.75 -13.09
C LEU A 390 -2.56 27.62 -12.07
N LYS A 391 -3.88 27.45 -11.95
CA LYS A 391 -4.69 28.18 -10.99
C LYS A 391 -5.46 27.22 -10.11
N PHE A 392 -5.48 27.48 -8.79
CA PHE A 392 -6.29 26.73 -7.84
C PHE A 392 -6.63 27.59 -6.63
N THR A 393 -7.62 27.16 -5.87
CA THR A 393 -8.12 27.82 -4.67
C THR A 393 -8.07 26.87 -3.47
N GLY A 394 -8.42 27.37 -2.30
CA GLY A 394 -8.54 26.63 -1.07
C GLY A 394 -7.47 26.97 -0.05
N ILE A 395 -6.26 27.33 -0.43
CA ILE A 395 -5.23 27.82 0.50
C ILE A 395 -5.48 29.32 0.73
N THR A 396 -5.63 29.72 2.00
CA THR A 396 -6.02 31.10 2.36
C THR A 396 -4.83 32.00 2.71
N GLU A 397 -3.61 31.46 2.63
CA GLU A 397 -2.34 32.17 2.92
C GLU A 397 -1.43 32.15 1.69
N SER A 398 -0.72 33.25 1.47
CA SER A 398 0.29 33.33 0.39
C SER A 398 1.50 32.46 0.73
N PRO A 399 1.98 31.61 -0.20
CA PRO A 399 3.29 30.98 -0.03
C PRO A 399 4.41 32.03 0.00
N LYS A 400 5.49 31.74 0.70
CA LYS A 400 6.71 32.58 0.69
C LYS A 400 7.54 32.40 -0.55
N LYS A 401 7.60 31.14 -1.01
CA LYS A 401 8.37 30.73 -2.19
C LYS A 401 7.62 29.64 -2.92
N VAL A 402 7.73 29.65 -4.21
CA VAL A 402 7.20 28.61 -5.10
C VAL A 402 8.35 28.16 -6.00
N ASN A 403 8.70 26.89 -5.94
CA ASN A 403 9.80 26.34 -6.71
C ASN A 403 9.35 25.08 -7.47
N LEU A 404 9.74 24.98 -8.73
CA LEU A 404 9.69 23.70 -9.45
C LEU A 404 10.95 22.91 -9.10
N LEU A 405 10.76 21.70 -8.58
CA LEU A 405 11.88 20.80 -8.28
C LEU A 405 12.47 20.26 -9.59
N SER A 406 13.79 20.15 -9.65
CA SER A 406 14.48 19.56 -10.79
C SER A 406 15.75 18.82 -10.37
N LYS A 407 16.30 18.03 -11.31
CA LYS A 407 17.52 17.24 -11.09
C LYS A 407 18.76 18.08 -10.78
N LYS A 408 18.79 19.35 -11.21
CA LYS A 408 19.96 20.21 -11.05
C LYS A 408 19.83 21.21 -9.89
N SER A 409 18.65 21.81 -9.74
CA SER A 409 18.38 22.85 -8.74
C SER A 409 16.87 23.08 -8.63
N LYS A 410 16.46 23.80 -7.57
CA LYS A 410 15.08 24.33 -7.49
C LYS A 410 14.98 25.53 -8.42
N ILE A 411 13.99 25.54 -9.30
CA ILE A 411 13.70 26.63 -10.23
C ILE A 411 12.61 27.49 -9.61
N ASN A 412 12.94 28.76 -9.28
CA ASN A 412 11.94 29.69 -8.76
C ASN A 412 10.86 29.96 -9.82
N LEU A 413 9.59 29.87 -9.40
CA LEU A 413 8.44 30.15 -10.26
C LEU A 413 7.79 31.47 -9.89
N GLU A 414 7.39 32.23 -10.91
CA GLU A 414 6.53 33.38 -10.72
C GLU A 414 5.12 32.92 -10.32
N PHE A 415 4.58 33.59 -9.31
CA PHE A 415 3.24 33.29 -8.81
C PHE A 415 2.50 34.54 -8.35
N ASN A 416 1.18 34.47 -8.35
CA ASN A 416 0.32 35.50 -7.80
C ASN A 416 -0.64 34.87 -6.79
N PHE A 417 -0.87 35.57 -5.69
CA PHE A 417 -1.86 35.22 -4.67
C PHE A 417 -2.87 36.37 -4.51
N ASN A 418 -4.10 36.12 -4.90
CA ASN A 418 -5.17 37.11 -4.79
C ASN A 418 -6.49 36.44 -4.36
N LYS A 419 -7.10 36.90 -3.26
CA LYS A 419 -8.39 36.40 -2.74
C LYS A 419 -8.43 34.87 -2.62
N ALA A 420 -7.36 34.28 -2.08
CA ALA A 420 -7.15 32.83 -1.93
C ALA A 420 -7.09 32.05 -3.27
N VAL A 421 -6.88 32.72 -4.39
CA VAL A 421 -6.50 32.09 -5.67
C VAL A 421 -4.99 32.16 -5.78
N ILE A 422 -4.36 30.99 -5.97
CA ILE A 422 -2.93 30.87 -6.32
C ILE A 422 -2.85 30.64 -7.82
N SER A 423 -2.03 31.45 -8.49
CA SER A 423 -1.73 31.34 -9.93
C SER A 423 -0.23 31.19 -10.10
N ILE A 424 0.24 30.12 -10.74
CA ILE A 424 1.65 29.76 -10.91
C ILE A 424 1.94 29.63 -12.41
N GLU A 425 2.95 30.31 -12.90
CA GLU A 425 3.40 30.17 -14.30
C GLU A 425 4.18 28.87 -14.47
N ILE A 426 3.72 27.99 -15.35
CA ILE A 426 4.37 26.72 -15.64
C ILE A 426 5.37 26.92 -16.78
N PRO A 427 6.66 26.60 -16.60
CA PRO A 427 7.67 26.75 -17.65
C PRO A 427 7.35 25.94 -18.92
N GLU A 428 7.81 26.40 -20.07
CA GLU A 428 7.73 25.66 -21.34
C GLU A 428 8.46 24.33 -21.30
N ASN A 429 9.59 24.26 -20.56
CA ASN A 429 10.39 23.04 -20.41
C ASN A 429 10.22 22.46 -19.01
N LEU A 430 9.61 21.29 -18.94
CA LEU A 430 9.43 20.57 -17.68
C LEU A 430 10.57 19.59 -17.43
N PRO A 431 11.08 19.49 -16.17
CA PRO A 431 12.26 18.71 -15.85
C PRO A 431 12.04 17.19 -15.82
N ASP A 432 10.81 16.73 -15.69
CA ASP A 432 10.51 15.31 -15.53
C ASP A 432 9.37 14.83 -16.45
N PRO A 433 9.53 13.68 -17.13
CA PRO A 433 8.52 13.14 -18.03
C PRO A 433 7.36 12.43 -17.34
N TYR A 434 7.47 12.09 -16.03
CA TYR A 434 6.49 11.29 -15.31
C TYR A 434 5.57 12.13 -14.43
N VAL A 435 6.16 12.85 -13.47
CA VAL A 435 5.44 13.71 -12.51
C VAL A 435 6.34 14.89 -12.16
N ASN A 436 5.85 16.10 -12.38
CA ASN A 436 6.53 17.32 -11.98
C ASN A 436 6.07 17.77 -10.61
N VAL A 437 6.99 18.25 -9.77
CA VAL A 437 6.69 18.62 -8.39
C VAL A 437 6.99 20.09 -8.15
N ILE A 438 5.96 20.83 -7.75
CA ILE A 438 6.08 22.22 -7.30
C ILE A 438 6.05 22.24 -5.79
N GLU A 439 7.08 22.82 -5.18
CA GLU A 439 7.20 23.04 -3.75
C GLU A 439 6.74 24.44 -3.38
N MET A 440 5.82 24.57 -2.45
CA MET A 440 5.41 25.84 -1.85
C MET A 440 5.86 25.87 -0.39
N GLU A 441 6.67 26.87 -0.02
CA GLU A 441 7.16 27.08 1.35
C GLU A 441 6.26 28.04 2.10
N PHE A 442 5.93 27.68 3.37
CA PHE A 442 5.17 28.50 4.30
C PHE A 442 5.87 28.58 5.66
N ASN A 443 5.60 29.64 6.45
CA ASN A 443 6.11 29.77 7.82
C ASN A 443 5.38 28.88 8.81
N THR A 444 4.07 28.75 8.62
CA THR A 444 3.16 27.97 9.44
C THR A 444 2.44 26.98 8.55
N LYS A 445 1.76 25.97 9.11
CA LYS A 445 0.87 25.12 8.32
C LYS A 445 -0.23 26.00 7.71
N PRO A 446 -0.29 26.09 6.37
CA PRO A 446 -1.28 26.96 5.74
C PRO A 446 -2.71 26.50 6.00
N LYS A 447 -3.58 27.49 6.23
CA LYS A 447 -5.02 27.25 6.43
C LYS A 447 -5.69 26.96 5.11
N VAL A 448 -6.69 26.08 5.15
CA VAL A 448 -7.49 25.69 3.98
C VAL A 448 -8.95 26.03 4.21
N ASP A 449 -9.60 26.66 3.23
CA ASP A 449 -11.05 26.85 3.16
C ASP A 449 -11.61 25.93 2.07
N LEU A 450 -12.32 24.89 2.49
CA LEU A 450 -12.92 23.90 1.61
C LEU A 450 -14.19 24.39 0.89
N ASN A 451 -14.71 25.56 1.27
CA ASN A 451 -15.89 26.14 0.61
C ASN A 451 -15.52 26.91 -0.66
N LEU A 452 -14.24 27.19 -0.88
CA LEU A 452 -13.79 27.86 -2.09
C LEU A 452 -13.86 26.92 -3.30
N VAL A 453 -14.41 27.40 -4.38
CA VAL A 453 -14.50 26.66 -5.65
C VAL A 453 -13.15 26.74 -6.34
N SER A 454 -12.61 25.58 -6.71
CA SER A 454 -11.37 25.49 -7.46
C SER A 454 -11.55 25.97 -8.90
N GLU A 455 -10.55 26.67 -9.42
CA GLU A 455 -10.41 26.89 -10.85
C GLU A 455 -9.63 25.71 -11.47
N THR A 456 -9.99 25.37 -12.70
CA THR A 456 -9.21 24.39 -13.46
C THR A 456 -7.89 25.01 -13.89
N LYS A 457 -6.89 24.16 -14.22
CA LYS A 457 -5.61 24.59 -14.79
C LYS A 457 -5.71 25.47 -16.04
N PHE A 458 -6.86 25.49 -16.70
CA PHE A 458 -7.12 26.32 -17.90
C PHE A 458 -7.90 27.60 -17.59
N GLY A 459 -8.06 27.96 -16.32
CA GLY A 459 -8.83 29.13 -15.92
C GLY A 459 -10.34 28.95 -15.91
N GLY A 460 -10.83 27.72 -16.19
CA GLY A 460 -12.22 27.35 -15.95
C GLY A 460 -12.47 27.04 -14.47
N ARG A 461 -13.71 26.81 -14.10
CA ARG A 461 -14.08 26.35 -12.77
C ARG A 461 -14.39 24.87 -12.79
N SER A 462 -13.77 24.11 -11.90
CA SER A 462 -14.08 22.70 -11.73
C SER A 462 -15.21 22.53 -10.76
N PHE A 463 -16.34 22.03 -11.26
CA PHE A 463 -17.44 21.59 -10.45
C PHE A 463 -17.49 20.07 -10.52
N ASN A 464 -17.25 19.42 -9.42
CA ASN A 464 -17.53 18.00 -9.30
C ASN A 464 -18.65 17.79 -8.27
N TYR A 465 -19.10 16.57 -8.14
CA TYR A 465 -20.14 16.19 -7.20
C TYR A 465 -19.88 16.71 -5.76
N LEU A 466 -18.61 16.75 -5.35
CA LEU A 466 -18.23 17.11 -3.98
C LEU A 466 -18.23 18.61 -3.72
N ASN A 467 -17.87 19.45 -4.70
CA ASN A 467 -17.94 20.89 -4.55
C ASN A 467 -19.30 21.48 -4.92
N SER A 468 -20.23 20.67 -5.45
CA SER A 468 -21.63 21.05 -5.67
C SER A 468 -22.54 20.79 -4.46
N ILE A 469 -22.07 20.10 -3.42
CA ILE A 469 -22.87 19.74 -2.24
C ILE A 469 -22.92 20.93 -1.27
N ASN A 470 -24.11 21.46 -1.08
CA ASN A 470 -24.39 22.37 0.01
C ASN A 470 -24.32 21.62 1.35
N ASN A 471 -23.68 22.19 2.37
CA ASN A 471 -23.38 21.60 3.69
C ASN A 471 -24.54 20.91 4.43
N LYS A 472 -25.76 20.92 3.90
CA LYS A 472 -26.94 20.32 4.51
C LYS A 472 -27.13 18.82 4.28
N ASN A 473 -26.43 18.20 3.34
CA ASN A 473 -26.65 16.79 2.94
C ASN A 473 -25.37 15.92 3.06
N LYS A 474 -24.81 15.83 4.27
CA LYS A 474 -23.70 14.91 4.57
C LYS A 474 -24.01 13.42 4.28
N ASN A 475 -25.29 13.04 4.24
CA ASN A 475 -25.71 11.65 4.02
C ASN A 475 -25.63 11.18 2.56
N LEU A 476 -25.43 12.08 1.59
CA LEU A 476 -25.26 11.70 0.18
C LEU A 476 -23.85 11.17 -0.13
N LEU A 477 -22.87 11.49 0.71
CA LEU A 477 -21.49 10.98 0.57
C LEU A 477 -21.40 9.45 0.71
N ASN A 478 -22.27 8.83 1.50
CA ASN A 478 -22.27 7.40 1.73
C ASN A 478 -22.94 6.58 0.60
N GLN A 479 -23.67 7.22 -0.31
CA GLN A 479 -24.35 6.55 -1.42
C GLN A 479 -23.56 6.54 -2.74
N SER A 480 -22.53 7.37 -2.86
CA SER A 480 -21.71 7.50 -4.08
C SER A 480 -20.51 6.55 -4.14
N GLU A 481 -20.41 5.59 -3.24
CA GLU A 481 -19.30 4.61 -3.20
C GLU A 481 -19.28 3.62 -4.39
N ARG A 482 -20.31 3.63 -5.23
CA ARG A 482 -20.36 2.79 -6.41
C ARG A 482 -20.08 3.62 -7.66
N TYR A 483 -18.82 3.55 -8.11
CA TYR A 483 -18.39 3.85 -9.48
C TYR A 483 -19.11 5.01 -10.19
N GLY A 484 -18.61 6.24 -10.03
CA GLY A 484 -18.75 7.32 -11.01
C GLY A 484 -20.16 7.72 -11.46
N SER A 485 -21.22 7.26 -10.82
CA SER A 485 -22.59 7.64 -11.16
C SER A 485 -22.96 8.96 -10.47
N ILE A 486 -23.33 9.93 -11.26
CA ILE A 486 -23.95 11.17 -10.79
C ILE A 486 -25.29 10.81 -10.12
N PRO A 487 -25.54 11.22 -8.86
CA PRO A 487 -26.85 11.00 -8.25
C PRO A 487 -27.96 11.67 -9.06
N PRO A 488 -29.14 11.03 -9.22
CA PRO A 488 -30.19 11.51 -10.13
C PRO A 488 -30.88 12.82 -9.73
N ASN A 489 -30.56 13.44 -8.60
CA ASN A 489 -31.27 14.61 -8.05
C ASN A 489 -30.35 15.73 -7.57
N ILE A 490 -29.50 16.27 -8.45
CA ILE A 490 -28.77 17.51 -8.15
C ILE A 490 -29.61 18.68 -8.63
N GLU A 491 -30.24 19.42 -7.71
CA GLU A 491 -30.87 20.69 -7.98
C GLU A 491 -29.80 21.81 -7.97
N ILE A 492 -29.55 22.42 -9.12
CA ILE A 492 -28.64 23.55 -9.25
C ILE A 492 -29.48 24.84 -9.11
N LYS A 493 -29.27 25.56 -8.00
CA LYS A 493 -30.08 26.71 -7.65
C LYS A 493 -29.61 28.08 -8.16
N ASP A 494 -28.54 28.16 -8.94
CA ASP A 494 -28.03 29.42 -9.47
C ASP A 494 -27.90 29.39 -10.99
N SER A 495 -28.16 30.55 -11.61
CA SER A 495 -28.23 30.81 -13.05
C SER A 495 -26.83 30.80 -13.74
N LEU A 496 -25.95 29.87 -13.39
CA LEU A 496 -24.71 29.60 -14.08
C LEU A 496 -24.97 28.61 -15.21
N THR A 497 -24.65 29.01 -16.44
CA THR A 497 -24.71 28.10 -17.58
C THR A 497 -23.58 27.06 -17.43
N LEU A 498 -23.89 25.87 -16.91
CA LEU A 498 -22.95 24.77 -16.75
C LEU A 498 -22.91 23.97 -18.05
N LYS A 499 -21.73 23.93 -18.70
CA LYS A 499 -21.45 22.99 -19.79
C LYS A 499 -20.89 21.71 -19.16
N TRP A 500 -21.69 20.67 -19.11
CA TRP A 500 -21.27 19.34 -18.69
C TRP A 500 -20.53 18.65 -19.85
N LYS A 501 -19.31 18.16 -19.61
CA LYS A 501 -18.71 17.13 -20.42
C LYS A 501 -18.90 15.80 -19.70
N ILE A 502 -19.83 15.00 -20.17
CA ILE A 502 -19.99 13.61 -19.73
C ILE A 502 -19.04 12.78 -20.60
N PHE A 503 -18.05 12.15 -19.98
CA PHE A 503 -17.29 11.09 -20.62
C PHE A 503 -18.01 9.78 -20.28
N VAL A 504 -18.53 9.12 -21.29
CA VAL A 504 -19.12 7.77 -21.21
C VAL A 504 -18.00 6.77 -21.37
#